data_b97f67197b12e5f052e15466a5b94aa8
#
_entry.id   b97f67197b12e5f052e15466a5b94aa8
#
_cell.length_a   1.000
_cell.length_b   1.000
_cell.length_c   1.000
_cell.angle_alpha   90.00
_cell.angle_beta   90.00
_cell.angle_gamma   90.00
#
_symmetry.space_group_name_H-M   'P 1'
#
loop_
_entity.id
_entity.type
_entity.pdbx_description
1 polymer ?
#
loop_
_entity_poly.entity_id
_entity_poly.type
_entity_poly.pdbx_seq_one_letter_code
_entity_poly.pdbx_strand_id
1 'polypeptide(L)'
;MRLLLASALTLLIGCKPLDAGLSRAEAEVATQQAWEAAAQPQRAALKAEWDARSLTVGDKTLRWLERTVGEKPAEGWSLFISMHGGGGAPASVNDQQWQNQIRLYEHPGSIFIAPRAPTNNWNLWHEGHIDGLFDRLIAGGIIVRGVNPNKVYLLGFSAGGDGVYQLGPRMADRFAAAAMMAGHPNEASPLGLRNLPFAIWCGANDGAYSRNRIAGEWLEKLGELQRADPKGYVHSGKIVPGKGHWMDLEERAALPWMAGFKRDAWPKSVVWRQDDVLPRRFYWLVVPEGVEVDAGEIVRATVEGQTIHLETSKLRDLTLRLSDLLLDLDQPVKVLVKGKVVFEGKVKRDVAVTASSLRERLDPSALPTAELILAW
;
A
#
# COMPACT_ATOMS: atom_id res chain seq x y z
N MET A 1 -45.40 -26.98 -13.86
CA MET A 1 -45.62 -26.47 -12.53
C MET A 1 -44.56 -27.08 -11.60
N ARG A 2 -43.41 -26.46 -11.46
CA ARG A 2 -42.33 -26.91 -10.57
C ARG A 2 -42.12 -25.80 -9.52
N LEU A 3 -42.44 -26.15 -8.27
CA LEU A 3 -42.22 -25.31 -7.09
C LEU A 3 -40.71 -25.16 -6.89
N LEU A 4 -40.26 -23.93 -6.81
CA LEU A 4 -38.95 -23.55 -6.27
C LEU A 4 -39.09 -23.47 -4.74
N LEU A 5 -38.45 -24.40 -4.05
CA LEU A 5 -38.25 -24.30 -2.60
C LEU A 5 -37.13 -23.29 -2.35
N ALA A 6 -37.49 -22.14 -1.86
CA ALA A 6 -36.57 -21.18 -1.26
C ALA A 6 -36.28 -21.69 0.18
N SER A 7 -35.08 -22.21 0.39
CA SER A 7 -34.58 -22.52 1.73
C SER A 7 -34.22 -21.22 2.43
N ALA A 8 -35.13 -20.73 3.27
CA ALA A 8 -34.86 -19.68 4.24
C ALA A 8 -34.01 -20.30 5.38
N LEU A 9 -32.71 -20.02 5.38
CA LEU A 9 -31.84 -20.34 6.51
C LEU A 9 -32.12 -19.32 7.62
N THR A 10 -33.01 -19.69 8.52
CA THR A 10 -33.30 -18.93 9.75
C THR A 10 -32.11 -19.08 10.68
N LEU A 11 -31.22 -18.10 10.74
CA LEU A 11 -30.23 -18.01 11.80
C LEU A 11 -30.97 -17.80 13.11
N LEU A 12 -30.89 -18.78 14.01
CA LEU A 12 -31.22 -18.62 15.42
C LEU A 12 -30.22 -17.62 16.04
N ILE A 13 -30.54 -16.35 15.99
CA ILE A 13 -29.88 -15.31 16.78
C ILE A 13 -30.39 -15.48 18.19
N GLY A 14 -29.68 -16.28 19.02
CA GLY A 14 -29.89 -16.27 20.46
C GLY A 14 -29.81 -14.82 20.96
N CYS A 15 -30.71 -14.41 21.86
CA CYS A 15 -30.68 -13.10 22.50
C CYS A 15 -29.31 -12.86 23.17
N LYS A 16 -28.38 -12.26 22.44
CA LYS A 16 -27.14 -11.70 23.01
C LYS A 16 -27.51 -10.42 23.76
N PRO A 17 -26.84 -10.10 24.88
CA PRO A 17 -26.91 -8.78 25.46
C PRO A 17 -26.57 -7.76 24.37
N LEU A 18 -27.30 -6.65 24.29
CA LEU A 18 -27.09 -5.56 23.32
C LEU A 18 -25.63 -5.02 23.29
N ASP A 19 -24.83 -5.39 24.26
CA ASP A 19 -23.44 -4.94 24.48
C ASP A 19 -22.38 -6.05 24.26
N ALA A 20 -22.77 -7.26 23.86
CA ALA A 20 -21.82 -8.32 23.51
C ALA A 20 -21.39 -8.16 22.05
N GLY A 21 -20.11 -7.82 21.80
CA GLY A 21 -19.50 -7.80 20.46
C GLY A 21 -19.66 -9.15 19.73
N LEU A 22 -19.30 -9.17 18.44
CA LEU A 22 -19.33 -10.41 17.64
C LEU A 22 -18.31 -11.43 18.16
N SER A 23 -18.66 -12.71 18.11
CA SER A 23 -17.65 -13.78 18.19
C SER A 23 -16.72 -13.73 16.98
N ARG A 24 -15.59 -14.41 17.05
CA ARG A 24 -14.64 -14.51 15.93
C ARG A 24 -15.29 -15.04 14.65
N ALA A 25 -16.05 -16.14 14.76
CA ALA A 25 -16.73 -16.74 13.61
C ALA A 25 -17.81 -15.82 13.01
N GLU A 26 -18.58 -15.10 13.85
CA GLU A 26 -19.56 -14.13 13.38
C GLU A 26 -18.86 -12.94 12.68
N ALA A 27 -17.73 -12.48 13.19
CA ALA A 27 -16.96 -11.40 12.60
C ALA A 27 -16.37 -11.80 11.24
N GLU A 28 -15.87 -13.03 11.08
CA GLU A 28 -15.38 -13.54 9.80
C GLU A 28 -16.48 -13.53 8.74
N VAL A 29 -17.67 -14.05 9.06
CA VAL A 29 -18.82 -14.05 8.13
C VAL A 29 -19.27 -12.62 7.82
N ALA A 30 -19.40 -11.76 8.85
CA ALA A 30 -19.83 -10.38 8.67
C ALA A 30 -18.83 -9.56 7.83
N THR A 31 -17.53 -9.79 7.99
CA THR A 31 -16.47 -9.16 7.22
C THR A 31 -16.54 -9.52 5.74
N GLN A 32 -16.76 -10.81 5.43
CA GLN A 32 -16.95 -11.27 4.05
C GLN A 32 -18.20 -10.64 3.42
N GLN A 33 -19.31 -10.60 4.14
CA GLN A 33 -20.55 -9.97 3.67
C GLN A 33 -20.37 -8.46 3.46
N ALA A 34 -19.66 -7.79 4.37
CA ALA A 34 -19.37 -6.35 4.24
C ALA A 34 -18.50 -6.07 3.00
N TRP A 35 -17.50 -6.92 2.72
CA TRP A 35 -16.70 -6.83 1.49
C TRP A 35 -17.57 -6.93 0.24
N GLU A 36 -18.41 -7.97 0.15
CA GLU A 36 -19.28 -8.17 -1.02
C GLU A 36 -20.28 -7.03 -1.20
N ALA A 37 -20.87 -6.55 -0.10
CA ALA A 37 -21.77 -5.40 -0.10
C ALA A 37 -21.09 -4.11 -0.55
N ALA A 38 -19.80 -3.91 -0.23
CA ALA A 38 -19.04 -2.73 -0.65
C ALA A 38 -18.53 -2.86 -2.11
N ALA A 39 -18.08 -4.04 -2.51
CA ALA A 39 -17.48 -4.26 -3.83
C ALA A 39 -18.50 -4.33 -4.96
N GLN A 40 -19.65 -4.96 -4.72
CA GLN A 40 -20.67 -5.20 -5.75
C GLN A 40 -21.22 -3.90 -6.38
N PRO A 41 -21.60 -2.85 -5.63
CA PRO A 41 -22.07 -1.58 -6.21
C PRO A 41 -20.99 -0.87 -7.03
N GLN A 42 -19.70 -1.06 -6.69
CA GLN A 42 -18.57 -0.41 -7.36
C GLN A 42 -18.15 -1.12 -8.66
N ARG A 43 -18.53 -2.39 -8.84
CA ARG A 43 -18.07 -3.23 -9.93
C ARG A 43 -18.33 -2.64 -11.32
N ALA A 44 -19.52 -2.09 -11.56
CA ALA A 44 -19.88 -1.55 -12.86
C ALA A 44 -19.05 -0.29 -13.19
N ALA A 45 -18.89 0.62 -12.23
CA ALA A 45 -18.11 1.84 -12.40
C ALA A 45 -16.61 1.50 -12.60
N LEU A 46 -16.05 0.63 -11.74
CA LEU A 46 -14.65 0.18 -11.85
C LEU A 46 -14.40 -0.55 -13.16
N LYS A 47 -15.37 -1.34 -13.65
CA LYS A 47 -15.26 -1.99 -14.94
C LYS A 47 -15.25 -0.99 -16.11
N ALA A 48 -16.11 0.02 -16.07
CA ALA A 48 -16.12 1.08 -17.08
C ALA A 48 -14.82 1.87 -17.11
N GLU A 49 -14.27 2.23 -15.94
CA GLU A 49 -12.96 2.88 -15.80
C GLU A 49 -11.84 2.00 -16.37
N TRP A 50 -11.88 0.70 -16.06
CA TRP A 50 -10.87 -0.25 -16.54
C TRP A 50 -10.93 -0.45 -18.05
N ASP A 51 -12.13 -0.61 -18.61
CA ASP A 51 -12.34 -0.73 -20.05
C ASP A 51 -11.87 0.53 -20.81
N ALA A 52 -12.14 1.71 -20.23
CA ALA A 52 -11.68 2.99 -20.76
C ALA A 52 -10.18 3.25 -20.54
N ARG A 53 -9.52 2.47 -19.67
CA ARG A 53 -8.15 2.72 -19.20
C ARG A 53 -7.96 4.14 -18.69
N SER A 54 -8.94 4.62 -17.96
CA SER A 54 -9.00 5.99 -17.46
C SER A 54 -9.89 6.04 -16.22
N LEU A 55 -9.42 6.69 -15.17
CA LEU A 55 -10.19 6.93 -13.94
C LEU A 55 -9.97 8.36 -13.45
N THR A 56 -10.94 8.89 -12.72
CA THR A 56 -10.87 10.24 -12.17
C THR A 56 -11.16 10.21 -10.67
N VAL A 57 -10.29 10.87 -9.88
CA VAL A 57 -10.49 11.12 -8.45
C VAL A 57 -10.34 12.63 -8.22
N GLY A 58 -11.37 13.25 -7.67
CA GLY A 58 -11.43 14.70 -7.57
C GLY A 58 -11.38 15.36 -8.96
N ASP A 59 -10.42 16.24 -9.16
CA ASP A 59 -10.16 16.95 -10.43
C ASP A 59 -9.06 16.31 -11.29
N LYS A 60 -8.49 15.18 -10.86
CA LYS A 60 -7.36 14.54 -11.54
C LYS A 60 -7.79 13.28 -12.25
N THR A 61 -7.33 13.12 -13.49
CA THR A 61 -7.58 11.93 -14.32
C THR A 61 -6.27 11.19 -14.55
N LEU A 62 -6.27 9.90 -14.23
CA LEU A 62 -5.21 8.95 -14.53
C LEU A 62 -5.61 8.13 -15.76
N ARG A 63 -4.79 8.14 -16.79
CA ARG A 63 -4.88 7.24 -17.94
C ARG A 63 -3.77 6.22 -17.85
N TRP A 64 -3.94 5.05 -18.45
CA TRP A 64 -2.87 4.04 -18.46
C TRP A 64 -2.83 3.21 -19.74
N LEU A 65 -1.68 2.64 -19.98
CA LEU A 65 -1.49 1.52 -20.89
C LEU A 65 -1.44 0.24 -20.08
N GLU A 66 -1.95 -0.84 -20.65
CA GLU A 66 -2.01 -2.15 -20.01
C GLU A 66 -1.36 -3.22 -20.88
N ARG A 67 -0.65 -4.14 -20.22
CA ARG A 67 -0.13 -5.35 -20.85
C ARG A 67 -0.29 -6.52 -19.89
N THR A 68 -0.95 -7.58 -20.34
CA THR A 68 -1.07 -8.84 -19.61
C THR A 68 -0.01 -9.81 -20.11
N VAL A 69 0.69 -10.51 -19.21
CA VAL A 69 1.78 -11.43 -19.53
C VAL A 69 1.49 -12.81 -18.93
N GLY A 70 1.38 -13.82 -19.80
CA GLY A 70 1.11 -15.20 -19.40
C GLY A 70 -0.33 -15.47 -19.00
N GLU A 71 -0.54 -16.55 -18.25
CA GLU A 71 -1.86 -16.99 -17.77
C GLU A 71 -2.09 -16.52 -16.32
N LYS A 72 -3.37 -16.39 -15.96
CA LYS A 72 -3.77 -15.98 -14.60
C LYS A 72 -3.43 -17.09 -13.60
N PRO A 73 -2.59 -16.82 -12.59
CA PRO A 73 -2.33 -17.77 -11.52
C PRO A 73 -3.62 -18.06 -10.70
N ALA A 74 -3.68 -19.24 -10.09
CA ALA A 74 -4.81 -19.65 -9.25
C ALA A 74 -5.09 -18.67 -8.08
N GLU A 75 -4.04 -18.05 -7.54
CA GLU A 75 -4.13 -17.05 -6.45
C GLU A 75 -4.45 -15.62 -6.93
N GLY A 76 -4.68 -15.41 -8.22
CA GLY A 76 -4.92 -14.10 -8.82
C GLY A 76 -3.70 -13.51 -9.52
N TRP A 77 -3.94 -12.48 -10.32
CA TRP A 77 -2.88 -11.76 -11.04
C TRP A 77 -1.96 -11.01 -10.08
N SER A 78 -0.68 -10.94 -10.42
CA SER A 78 0.21 -9.88 -9.93
C SER A 78 -0.06 -8.59 -10.69
N LEU A 79 -0.05 -7.45 -10.00
CA LEU A 79 -0.20 -6.12 -10.62
C LEU A 79 1.11 -5.35 -10.48
N PHE A 80 1.73 -4.96 -11.59
CA PHE A 80 2.90 -4.09 -11.61
C PHE A 80 2.49 -2.71 -12.10
N ILE A 81 2.62 -1.69 -11.25
CA ILE A 81 2.41 -0.28 -11.58
C ILE A 81 3.78 0.30 -11.91
N SER A 82 4.01 0.58 -13.19
CA SER A 82 5.30 1.00 -13.75
C SER A 82 5.25 2.45 -14.20
N MET A 83 5.79 3.35 -13.37
CA MET A 83 5.74 4.79 -13.55
C MET A 83 6.78 5.28 -14.56
N HIS A 84 6.34 6.12 -15.51
CA HIS A 84 7.20 6.69 -16.54
C HIS A 84 8.10 7.81 -16.03
N GLY A 85 9.20 8.03 -16.72
CA GLY A 85 10.10 9.15 -16.53
C GLY A 85 9.57 10.46 -17.14
N GLY A 86 10.39 11.51 -17.14
CA GLY A 86 10.03 12.85 -17.62
C GLY A 86 9.90 13.83 -16.45
N GLY A 87 8.77 14.54 -16.39
CA GLY A 87 8.54 15.60 -15.38
C GLY A 87 9.21 16.92 -15.77
N GLY A 88 8.56 18.05 -15.47
CA GLY A 88 9.08 19.39 -15.83
C GLY A 88 9.35 19.58 -17.33
N ALA A 89 8.71 18.79 -18.18
CA ALA A 89 8.92 18.75 -19.63
C ALA A 89 7.58 18.95 -20.37
N PRO A 90 7.61 19.31 -21.68
CA PRO A 90 6.41 19.39 -22.50
C PRO A 90 5.60 18.08 -22.44
N ALA A 91 4.26 18.19 -22.56
CA ALA A 91 3.37 17.04 -22.51
C ALA A 91 3.75 15.94 -23.52
N SER A 92 4.19 16.31 -24.72
CA SER A 92 4.62 15.36 -25.75
C SER A 92 5.81 14.51 -25.31
N VAL A 93 6.75 15.08 -24.55
CA VAL A 93 7.89 14.35 -23.99
C VAL A 93 7.41 13.34 -22.93
N ASN A 94 6.55 13.79 -22.00
CA ASN A 94 5.98 12.92 -20.98
C ASN A 94 5.12 11.80 -21.62
N ASP A 95 4.36 12.10 -22.67
CA ASP A 95 3.59 11.11 -23.42
C ASP A 95 4.49 10.07 -24.10
N GLN A 96 5.63 10.49 -24.66
CA GLN A 96 6.61 9.57 -25.24
C GLN A 96 7.22 8.65 -24.16
N GLN A 97 7.60 9.20 -23.01
CA GLN A 97 8.12 8.41 -21.89
C GLN A 97 7.09 7.40 -21.38
N TRP A 98 5.82 7.81 -21.24
CA TRP A 98 4.71 6.94 -20.89
C TRP A 98 4.53 5.78 -21.89
N GLN A 99 4.52 6.06 -23.19
CA GLN A 99 4.40 5.04 -24.24
C GLN A 99 5.59 4.07 -24.26
N ASN A 100 6.77 4.51 -23.90
CA ASN A 100 7.94 3.66 -23.78
C ASN A 100 7.83 2.75 -22.55
N GLN A 101 7.34 3.25 -21.41
CA GLN A 101 7.37 2.56 -20.13
C GLN A 101 6.69 1.20 -20.15
N ILE A 102 5.56 1.04 -20.86
CA ILE A 102 4.81 -0.23 -20.91
C ILE A 102 5.59 -1.37 -21.58
N ARG A 103 6.64 -1.05 -22.35
CA ARG A 103 7.42 -2.02 -23.13
C ARG A 103 8.70 -2.48 -22.41
N LEU A 104 9.08 -1.80 -21.32
CA LEU A 104 10.39 -2.03 -20.69
C LEU A 104 10.44 -3.33 -19.90
N TYR A 105 9.35 -3.71 -19.24
CA TYR A 105 9.36 -4.76 -18.23
C TYR A 105 8.25 -5.78 -18.45
N GLU A 106 8.51 -7.04 -18.07
CA GLU A 106 7.55 -8.13 -18.10
C GLU A 106 7.85 -9.17 -17.03
N HIS A 107 6.81 -9.82 -16.54
CA HIS A 107 6.89 -10.95 -15.62
C HIS A 107 5.67 -11.86 -15.86
N PRO A 108 5.84 -13.21 -15.95
CA PRO A 108 4.71 -14.12 -16.14
C PRO A 108 3.66 -14.03 -15.03
N GLY A 109 2.40 -14.27 -15.37
CA GLY A 109 1.28 -14.23 -14.41
C GLY A 109 0.94 -12.82 -13.91
N SER A 110 1.20 -11.80 -14.72
CA SER A 110 1.09 -10.40 -14.29
C SER A 110 0.30 -9.53 -15.27
N ILE A 111 -0.29 -8.49 -14.70
CA ILE A 111 -0.79 -7.32 -15.41
C ILE A 111 0.17 -6.17 -15.16
N PHE A 112 0.75 -5.62 -16.22
CA PHE A 112 1.53 -4.39 -16.17
C PHE A 112 0.65 -3.20 -16.53
N ILE A 113 0.72 -2.17 -15.71
CA ILE A 113 0.09 -0.87 -15.91
C ILE A 113 1.20 0.17 -16.02
N ALA A 114 1.28 0.88 -17.15
CA ALA A 114 2.03 2.12 -17.23
C ALA A 114 1.03 3.28 -17.12
N PRO A 115 0.91 3.93 -15.95
CA PRO A 115 0.06 5.09 -15.79
C PRO A 115 0.70 6.31 -16.46
N ARG A 116 -0.11 7.23 -17.01
CA ARG A 116 0.29 8.57 -17.42
C ARG A 116 0.02 9.52 -16.27
N ALA A 117 1.06 10.12 -15.71
CA ALA A 117 0.89 11.07 -14.62
C ALA A 117 -0.11 12.18 -15.01
N PRO A 118 -1.01 12.58 -14.10
CA PRO A 118 -2.05 13.58 -14.41
C PRO A 118 -1.51 14.96 -14.77
N THR A 119 -0.31 15.28 -14.29
CA THR A 119 0.36 16.57 -14.52
C THR A 119 1.64 16.38 -15.36
N ASN A 120 2.27 17.51 -15.75
CA ASN A 120 3.60 17.53 -16.37
C ASN A 120 4.62 18.24 -15.48
N ASN A 121 4.32 18.42 -14.20
CA ASN A 121 5.21 19.05 -13.23
C ASN A 121 6.46 18.20 -13.01
N TRP A 122 7.55 18.81 -12.48
CA TRP A 122 8.77 18.07 -12.17
C TRP A 122 8.52 16.95 -11.13
N ASN A 123 7.60 17.19 -10.18
CA ASN A 123 7.21 16.30 -9.09
C ASN A 123 5.97 15.43 -9.40
N LEU A 124 5.68 15.16 -10.65
CA LEU A 124 4.45 14.57 -11.19
C LEU A 124 3.96 13.29 -10.48
N TRP A 125 4.84 12.58 -9.77
CA TRP A 125 4.51 11.39 -9.00
C TRP A 125 4.53 11.60 -7.47
N HIS A 126 4.97 12.78 -6.98
CA HIS A 126 5.06 13.08 -5.56
C HIS A 126 3.73 13.63 -5.00
N GLU A 127 2.95 14.29 -5.86
CA GLU A 127 1.73 15.01 -5.47
C GLU A 127 0.71 14.09 -4.80
N GLY A 128 0.04 14.57 -3.73
CA GLY A 128 -0.84 13.76 -2.88
C GLY A 128 -2.05 13.16 -3.59
N HIS A 129 -2.49 13.72 -4.73
CA HIS A 129 -3.58 13.16 -5.52
C HIS A 129 -3.24 11.79 -6.14
N ILE A 130 -1.96 11.43 -6.25
CA ILE A 130 -1.53 10.12 -6.77
C ILE A 130 -2.01 8.98 -5.87
N ASP A 131 -2.03 9.16 -4.56
CA ASP A 131 -2.42 8.14 -3.60
C ASP A 131 -3.85 7.65 -3.85
N GLY A 132 -4.79 8.58 -3.98
CA GLY A 132 -6.20 8.26 -4.27
C GLY A 132 -6.42 7.62 -5.64
N LEU A 133 -5.66 8.08 -6.65
CA LEU A 133 -5.70 7.51 -8.00
C LEU A 133 -5.19 6.06 -8.01
N PHE A 134 -4.09 5.79 -7.31
CA PHE A 134 -3.55 4.43 -7.21
C PHE A 134 -4.42 3.51 -6.34
N ASP A 135 -5.00 4.01 -5.25
CA ASP A 135 -5.98 3.24 -4.47
C ASP A 135 -7.19 2.81 -5.35
N ARG A 136 -7.71 3.72 -6.18
CA ARG A 136 -8.80 3.43 -7.12
C ARG A 136 -8.40 2.44 -8.21
N LEU A 137 -7.20 2.61 -8.79
CA LEU A 137 -6.64 1.70 -9.79
C LEU A 137 -6.48 0.28 -9.22
N ILE A 138 -5.90 0.15 -8.02
CA ILE A 138 -5.70 -1.13 -7.34
C ILE A 138 -7.05 -1.79 -7.04
N ALA A 139 -8.04 -1.04 -6.54
CA ALA A 139 -9.40 -1.55 -6.31
C ALA A 139 -10.05 -2.08 -7.60
N GLY A 140 -9.90 -1.37 -8.71
CA GLY A 140 -10.33 -1.84 -10.03
C GLY A 140 -9.63 -3.13 -10.45
N GLY A 141 -8.31 -3.22 -10.26
CA GLY A 141 -7.55 -4.44 -10.52
C GLY A 141 -8.04 -5.64 -9.72
N ILE A 142 -8.31 -5.45 -8.42
CA ILE A 142 -8.83 -6.51 -7.53
C ILE A 142 -10.24 -6.94 -7.96
N ILE A 143 -11.17 -6.01 -8.10
CA ILE A 143 -12.60 -6.30 -8.30
C ILE A 143 -12.91 -6.74 -9.74
N VAL A 144 -12.25 -6.15 -10.75
CA VAL A 144 -12.56 -6.37 -12.16
C VAL A 144 -11.67 -7.44 -12.77
N ARG A 145 -10.37 -7.41 -12.47
CA ARG A 145 -9.38 -8.29 -13.12
C ARG A 145 -9.00 -9.50 -12.27
N GLY A 146 -9.35 -9.49 -10.97
CA GLY A 146 -8.97 -10.54 -10.03
C GLY A 146 -7.48 -10.51 -9.72
N VAL A 147 -6.94 -9.31 -9.53
CA VAL A 147 -5.61 -9.09 -8.97
C VAL A 147 -5.60 -9.57 -7.51
N ASN A 148 -4.53 -10.23 -7.10
CA ASN A 148 -4.30 -10.55 -5.70
C ASN A 148 -3.90 -9.27 -4.95
N PRO A 149 -4.66 -8.83 -3.94
CA PRO A 149 -4.40 -7.58 -3.22
C PRO A 149 -3.03 -7.56 -2.52
N ASN A 150 -2.43 -8.73 -2.28
CA ASN A 150 -1.12 -8.86 -1.67
C ASN A 150 0.02 -9.07 -2.69
N LYS A 151 -0.26 -8.91 -3.99
CA LYS A 151 0.70 -8.99 -5.09
C LYS A 151 0.64 -7.76 -6.00
N VAL A 152 0.64 -6.59 -5.38
CA VAL A 152 0.72 -5.29 -6.08
C VAL A 152 2.14 -4.75 -5.92
N TYR A 153 2.79 -4.40 -7.01
CA TYR A 153 4.19 -3.98 -7.05
C TYR A 153 4.30 -2.59 -7.67
N LEU A 154 5.19 -1.78 -7.13
CA LEU A 154 5.45 -0.42 -7.59
C LEU A 154 6.86 -0.35 -8.19
N LEU A 155 6.99 0.15 -9.41
CA LEU A 155 8.29 0.42 -10.00
C LEU A 155 8.24 1.70 -10.85
N GLY A 156 9.41 2.26 -11.14
CA GLY A 156 9.48 3.46 -11.95
C GLY A 156 10.90 3.81 -12.33
N PHE A 157 11.04 4.46 -13.48
CA PHE A 157 12.32 4.86 -14.06
C PHE A 157 12.44 6.38 -14.11
N SER A 158 13.61 6.94 -13.78
CA SER A 158 13.86 8.39 -13.80
C SER A 158 12.89 9.13 -12.87
N ALA A 159 12.10 10.09 -13.34
CA ALA A 159 11.07 10.73 -12.52
C ALA A 159 10.03 9.72 -11.96
N GLY A 160 9.79 8.58 -12.65
CA GLY A 160 9.05 7.46 -12.08
C GLY A 160 9.77 6.81 -10.91
N GLY A 161 11.10 6.75 -10.95
CA GLY A 161 11.95 6.31 -9.84
C GLY A 161 11.90 7.28 -8.65
N ASP A 162 11.86 8.59 -8.91
CA ASP A 162 11.61 9.60 -7.87
C ASP A 162 10.26 9.31 -7.18
N GLY A 163 9.23 9.02 -7.98
CA GLY A 163 7.91 8.63 -7.47
C GLY A 163 7.94 7.36 -6.63
N VAL A 164 8.78 6.37 -6.95
CA VAL A 164 8.93 5.16 -6.11
C VAL A 164 9.53 5.49 -4.75
N TYR A 165 10.50 6.38 -4.68
CA TYR A 165 11.04 6.86 -3.40
C TYR A 165 9.98 7.57 -2.55
N GLN A 166 9.05 8.28 -3.18
CA GLN A 166 7.97 9.01 -2.50
C GLN A 166 6.82 8.09 -2.07
N LEU A 167 6.26 7.35 -3.02
CA LEU A 167 5.08 6.51 -2.79
C LEU A 167 5.42 5.24 -2.00
N GLY A 168 6.61 4.68 -2.18
CA GLY A 168 7.04 3.47 -1.47
C GLY A 168 6.88 3.57 0.04
N PRO A 169 7.55 4.52 0.74
CA PRO A 169 7.41 4.66 2.18
C PRO A 169 6.03 5.17 2.62
N ARG A 170 5.35 6.00 1.79
CA ARG A 170 4.06 6.62 2.10
C ARG A 170 2.87 5.67 1.95
N MET A 171 2.95 4.75 0.99
CA MET A 171 1.92 3.77 0.66
C MET A 171 2.42 2.31 0.82
N ALA A 172 3.38 2.06 1.72
CA ALA A 172 3.95 0.72 1.93
C ALA A 172 2.88 -0.33 2.26
N ASP A 173 1.77 0.08 2.86
CA ASP A 173 0.63 -0.75 3.18
C ASP A 173 -0.21 -1.16 1.95
N ARG A 174 0.18 -0.75 0.73
CA ARG A 174 -0.48 -1.11 -0.54
C ARG A 174 0.33 -2.06 -1.41
N PHE A 175 1.64 -2.12 -1.20
CA PHE A 175 2.55 -2.81 -2.11
C PHE A 175 3.22 -4.03 -1.46
N ALA A 176 3.50 -5.05 -2.27
CA ALA A 176 4.24 -6.25 -1.87
C ALA A 176 5.75 -6.03 -1.96
N ALA A 177 6.20 -5.25 -2.92
CA ALA A 177 7.58 -4.77 -3.07
C ALA A 177 7.60 -3.56 -3.99
N ALA A 178 8.69 -2.78 -3.94
CA ALA A 178 8.91 -1.65 -4.83
C ALA A 178 10.34 -1.66 -5.42
N ALA A 179 10.50 -1.10 -6.62
CA ALA A 179 11.82 -0.95 -7.26
C ALA A 179 12.00 0.45 -7.86
N MET A 180 12.93 1.19 -7.30
CA MET A 180 13.40 2.47 -7.82
C MET A 180 14.48 2.24 -8.86
N MET A 181 14.35 2.89 -10.01
CA MET A 181 15.29 2.78 -11.13
C MET A 181 15.70 4.17 -11.60
N ALA A 182 16.98 4.53 -11.41
CA ALA A 182 17.58 5.81 -11.82
C ALA A 182 16.84 7.07 -11.33
N GLY A 183 16.26 7.02 -10.12
CA GLY A 183 15.51 8.10 -9.49
C GLY A 183 16.29 8.87 -8.42
N HIS A 184 15.65 9.92 -7.89
CA HIS A 184 16.14 10.76 -6.80
C HIS A 184 15.10 10.80 -5.66
N PRO A 185 15.49 10.61 -4.38
CA PRO A 185 14.54 10.56 -3.26
C PRO A 185 13.96 11.91 -2.86
N ASN A 186 14.62 13.02 -3.24
CA ASN A 186 14.32 14.36 -2.70
C ASN A 186 14.33 14.35 -1.15
N GLU A 187 13.22 14.70 -0.50
CA GLU A 187 13.05 14.74 0.96
C GLU A 187 12.57 13.41 1.56
N ALA A 188 12.27 12.41 0.73
CA ALA A 188 11.73 11.13 1.20
C ALA A 188 12.64 10.44 2.22
N SER A 189 12.03 9.68 3.11
CA SER A 189 12.73 8.92 4.15
C SER A 189 12.50 7.42 4.02
N PRO A 190 13.53 6.58 4.21
CA PRO A 190 13.38 5.14 4.16
C PRO A 190 12.63 4.54 5.37
N LEU A 191 12.31 5.32 6.40
CA LEU A 191 11.71 4.79 7.64
C LEU A 191 10.37 4.06 7.41
N GLY A 192 9.53 4.56 6.50
CA GLY A 192 8.26 3.91 6.13
C GLY A 192 8.42 2.59 5.37
N LEU A 193 9.62 2.24 4.92
CA LEU A 193 9.90 1.02 4.16
C LEU A 193 10.07 -0.23 5.03
N ARG A 194 9.84 -0.16 6.35
CA ARG A 194 10.07 -1.29 7.24
C ARG A 194 9.46 -2.61 6.75
N ASN A 195 8.24 -2.56 6.23
CA ASN A 195 7.48 -3.74 5.80
C ASN A 195 7.36 -3.85 4.26
N LEU A 196 8.05 -2.99 3.52
CA LEU A 196 8.06 -3.00 2.06
C LEU A 196 9.46 -3.36 1.55
N PRO A 197 9.67 -4.55 1.00
CA PRO A 197 10.90 -4.89 0.28
C PRO A 197 11.18 -3.86 -0.82
N PHE A 198 12.38 -3.27 -0.81
CA PHE A 198 12.71 -2.11 -1.66
C PHE A 198 14.00 -2.35 -2.44
N ALA A 199 13.92 -2.28 -3.78
CA ALA A 199 15.07 -2.42 -4.65
C ALA A 199 15.52 -1.06 -5.20
N ILE A 200 16.85 -0.88 -5.31
CA ILE A 200 17.48 0.35 -5.81
C ILE A 200 18.42 0.01 -6.96
N TRP A 201 18.16 0.54 -8.15
CA TRP A 201 18.97 0.37 -9.33
C TRP A 201 19.37 1.74 -9.91
N CYS A 202 20.67 1.98 -10.07
CA CYS A 202 21.17 3.23 -10.63
C CYS A 202 22.47 2.98 -11.38
N GLY A 203 22.70 3.66 -12.48
CA GLY A 203 23.98 3.58 -13.19
C GLY A 203 25.09 4.26 -12.40
N ALA A 204 26.28 3.66 -12.36
CA ALA A 204 27.44 4.23 -11.66
C ALA A 204 27.88 5.60 -12.24
N ASN A 205 27.55 5.86 -13.49
CA ASN A 205 27.85 7.12 -14.17
C ASN A 205 26.64 8.06 -14.27
N ASP A 206 25.50 7.77 -13.58
CA ASP A 206 24.34 8.66 -13.49
C ASP A 206 24.61 9.79 -12.49
N GLY A 207 25.47 10.71 -12.88
CA GLY A 207 25.91 11.83 -12.02
C GLY A 207 24.92 12.99 -11.95
N ALA A 208 23.90 13.04 -12.83
CA ALA A 208 22.89 14.09 -12.79
C ALA A 208 22.13 14.04 -11.46
N TYR A 209 22.02 15.20 -10.79
CA TYR A 209 21.44 15.30 -9.44
C TYR A 209 22.13 14.39 -8.41
N SER A 210 23.34 13.94 -8.67
CA SER A 210 24.08 12.97 -7.80
C SER A 210 23.34 11.64 -7.58
N ARG A 211 22.50 11.18 -8.51
CA ARG A 211 21.67 9.99 -8.36
C ARG A 211 22.48 8.75 -7.98
N ASN A 212 23.61 8.51 -8.64
CA ASN A 212 24.48 7.38 -8.36
C ASN A 212 24.99 7.35 -6.91
N ARG A 213 25.47 8.50 -6.40
CA ARG A 213 25.95 8.63 -5.02
C ARG A 213 24.79 8.45 -4.02
N ILE A 214 23.68 9.15 -4.25
CA ILE A 214 22.50 9.10 -3.34
C ILE A 214 21.89 7.69 -3.31
N ALA A 215 21.81 7.01 -4.45
CA ALA A 215 21.35 5.62 -4.50
C ALA A 215 22.24 4.69 -3.67
N GLY A 216 23.55 4.89 -3.70
CA GLY A 216 24.51 4.18 -2.83
C GLY A 216 24.27 4.47 -1.36
N GLU A 217 24.11 5.73 -0.97
CA GLU A 217 23.82 6.16 0.40
C GLU A 217 22.48 5.56 0.93
N TRP A 218 21.48 5.46 0.07
CA TRP A 218 20.22 4.82 0.44
C TRP A 218 20.34 3.31 0.67
N LEU A 219 21.14 2.62 -0.16
CA LEU A 219 21.46 1.20 0.07
C LEU A 219 22.18 0.98 1.41
N GLU A 220 23.16 1.83 1.72
CA GLU A 220 23.87 1.79 3.00
C GLU A 220 22.91 2.04 4.17
N LYS A 221 22.04 3.06 4.04
CA LYS A 221 21.06 3.41 5.05
C LYS A 221 20.03 2.31 5.30
N LEU A 222 19.52 1.67 4.24
CA LEU A 222 18.65 0.51 4.37
C LEU A 222 19.38 -0.66 5.05
N GLY A 223 20.65 -0.87 4.74
CA GLY A 223 21.49 -1.87 5.41
C GLY A 223 21.69 -1.58 6.91
N GLU A 224 21.86 -0.32 7.30
CA GLU A 224 21.90 0.08 8.72
C GLU A 224 20.57 -0.19 9.42
N LEU A 225 19.45 0.22 8.80
CA LEU A 225 18.12 0.00 9.35
C LEU A 225 17.81 -1.50 9.50
N GLN A 226 18.18 -2.33 8.52
CA GLN A 226 17.99 -3.77 8.58
C GLN A 226 18.88 -4.42 9.66
N ARG A 227 20.10 -3.95 9.85
CA ARG A 227 20.95 -4.45 10.97
C ARG A 227 20.36 -4.14 12.33
N ALA A 228 19.73 -2.96 12.46
CA ALA A 228 19.05 -2.56 13.71
C ALA A 228 17.70 -3.27 13.91
N ASP A 229 17.00 -3.63 12.83
CA ASP A 229 15.75 -4.37 12.83
C ASP A 229 15.79 -5.49 11.76
N PRO A 230 16.34 -6.66 12.10
CA PRO A 230 16.59 -7.73 11.13
C PRO A 230 15.34 -8.32 10.45
N LYS A 231 14.14 -8.03 10.98
CA LYS A 231 12.85 -8.45 10.41
C LYS A 231 12.23 -7.40 9.47
N GLY A 232 12.84 -6.22 9.36
CA GLY A 232 12.38 -5.13 8.53
C GLY A 232 13.38 -4.72 7.47
N TYR A 233 13.01 -3.74 6.65
CA TYR A 233 13.89 -3.06 5.68
C TYR A 233 14.59 -4.00 4.69
N VAL A 234 13.89 -5.06 4.28
CA VAL A 234 14.41 -5.98 3.27
C VAL A 234 14.69 -5.18 2.00
N HIS A 235 15.92 -5.25 1.52
CA HIS A 235 16.30 -4.46 0.35
C HIS A 235 17.24 -5.25 -0.56
N SER A 236 17.33 -4.76 -1.79
CA SER A 236 18.24 -5.26 -2.82
C SER A 236 18.66 -4.10 -3.70
N GLY A 237 19.62 -4.29 -4.56
CA GLY A 237 19.96 -3.28 -5.56
C GLY A 237 21.37 -3.37 -6.06
N LYS A 238 21.66 -2.51 -7.03
CA LYS A 238 22.96 -2.47 -7.68
C LYS A 238 23.22 -1.06 -8.23
N ILE A 239 24.39 -0.53 -7.92
CA ILE A 239 24.97 0.58 -8.68
C ILE A 239 25.71 -0.05 -9.86
N VAL A 240 25.15 0.08 -11.06
CA VAL A 240 25.54 -0.68 -12.26
C VAL A 240 26.81 -0.09 -12.88
N PRO A 241 27.95 -0.82 -12.84
CA PRO A 241 29.22 -0.29 -13.35
C PRO A 241 29.16 0.04 -14.83
N GLY A 242 29.74 1.19 -15.20
CA GLY A 242 29.87 1.62 -16.59
C GLY A 242 28.56 2.15 -17.22
N LYS A 243 27.41 2.08 -16.53
CA LYS A 243 26.13 2.60 -17.02
C LYS A 243 25.89 4.01 -16.54
N GLY A 244 25.28 4.82 -17.41
CA GLY A 244 24.74 6.13 -17.07
C GLY A 244 23.28 6.06 -16.65
N HIS A 245 22.50 7.10 -17.00
CA HIS A 245 21.08 7.15 -16.67
C HIS A 245 20.30 5.99 -17.26
N TRP A 246 20.61 5.55 -18.48
CA TRP A 246 20.08 4.32 -19.08
C TRP A 246 20.99 3.15 -18.73
N MET A 247 20.42 2.11 -18.11
CA MET A 247 21.16 0.94 -17.61
C MET A 247 21.10 -0.27 -18.55
N ASP A 248 20.64 -0.08 -19.81
CA ASP A 248 20.45 -1.15 -20.82
C ASP A 248 19.58 -2.30 -20.32
N LEU A 249 18.58 -1.98 -19.47
CA LEU A 249 17.62 -2.90 -18.88
C LEU A 249 18.23 -3.90 -17.90
N GLU A 250 19.43 -3.67 -17.35
CA GLU A 250 19.98 -4.50 -16.27
C GLU A 250 19.07 -4.47 -15.01
N GLU A 251 18.37 -3.37 -14.78
CA GLU A 251 17.40 -3.18 -13.70
C GLU A 251 16.19 -4.13 -13.78
N ARG A 252 15.97 -4.81 -14.91
CA ARG A 252 14.94 -5.86 -15.05
C ARG A 252 15.10 -6.98 -14.03
N ALA A 253 16.30 -7.19 -13.52
CA ALA A 253 16.57 -8.17 -12.47
C ALA A 253 15.80 -7.90 -11.17
N ALA A 254 15.29 -6.66 -10.98
CA ALA A 254 14.42 -6.34 -9.86
C ALA A 254 13.07 -7.09 -9.92
N LEU A 255 12.53 -7.39 -11.11
CA LEU A 255 11.17 -7.92 -11.24
C LEU A 255 10.99 -9.33 -10.62
N PRO A 256 11.83 -10.35 -10.96
CA PRO A 256 11.71 -11.65 -10.31
C PRO A 256 11.97 -11.58 -8.80
N TRP A 257 12.84 -10.66 -8.35
CA TRP A 257 13.06 -10.43 -6.93
C TRP A 257 11.81 -9.86 -6.26
N MET A 258 11.18 -8.83 -6.83
CA MET A 258 9.93 -8.25 -6.34
C MET A 258 8.82 -9.30 -6.27
N ALA A 259 8.66 -10.09 -7.33
CA ALA A 259 7.62 -11.12 -7.45
C ALA A 259 7.72 -12.23 -6.39
N GLY A 260 8.87 -12.37 -5.74
CA GLY A 260 9.10 -13.29 -4.61
C GLY A 260 8.40 -12.86 -3.32
N PHE A 261 7.90 -11.62 -3.23
CA PHE A 261 7.27 -11.09 -2.02
C PHE A 261 5.75 -11.02 -2.12
N LYS A 262 5.10 -11.14 -0.97
CA LYS A 262 3.68 -10.85 -0.76
C LYS A 262 3.57 -9.83 0.36
N ARG A 263 2.64 -8.91 0.21
CA ARG A 263 2.33 -7.93 1.26
C ARG A 263 1.77 -8.65 2.49
N ASP A 264 2.30 -8.34 3.66
CA ASP A 264 1.64 -8.59 4.93
C ASP A 264 0.71 -7.39 5.23
N ALA A 265 -0.59 -7.62 5.25
CA ALA A 265 -1.57 -6.57 5.53
C ALA A 265 -1.72 -6.27 7.03
N TRP A 266 -1.23 -7.17 7.91
CA TRP A 266 -1.34 -7.10 9.38
C TRP A 266 0.02 -7.27 10.07
N PRO A 267 1.04 -6.49 9.69
CA PRO A 267 2.37 -6.63 10.26
C PRO A 267 2.36 -6.26 11.75
N LYS A 268 3.02 -7.09 12.57
CA LYS A 268 3.12 -6.85 14.02
C LYS A 268 4.01 -5.69 14.40
N SER A 269 4.82 -5.18 13.49
CA SER A 269 5.64 -4.00 13.71
C SER A 269 5.51 -3.04 12.55
N VAL A 270 5.24 -1.78 12.83
CA VAL A 270 5.04 -0.71 11.86
C VAL A 270 5.89 0.49 12.23
N VAL A 271 6.54 1.10 11.26
CA VAL A 271 7.17 2.41 11.38
C VAL A 271 6.52 3.31 10.34
N TRP A 272 5.77 4.30 10.80
CA TRP A 272 5.09 5.28 9.98
C TRP A 272 5.73 6.65 10.16
N ARG A 273 6.31 7.20 9.12
CA ARG A 273 6.81 8.56 9.10
C ARG A 273 5.97 9.38 8.14
N GLN A 274 5.41 10.48 8.62
CA GLN A 274 4.75 11.48 7.79
C GLN A 274 5.78 12.27 6.99
N ASP A 275 5.44 12.57 5.74
CA ASP A 275 6.26 13.38 4.85
C ASP A 275 5.55 14.70 4.50
N ASP A 276 5.74 15.25 3.31
CA ASP A 276 5.00 16.43 2.83
C ASP A 276 3.54 16.11 2.48
N VAL A 277 3.26 14.88 2.03
CA VAL A 277 1.90 14.34 1.94
C VAL A 277 1.58 13.57 3.21
N LEU A 278 0.45 13.89 3.83
CA LEU A 278 0.07 13.43 5.18
C LEU A 278 -1.08 12.42 5.12
N PRO A 279 -0.83 11.13 4.76
CA PRO A 279 -1.88 10.12 4.80
C PRO A 279 -2.38 9.92 6.22
N ARG A 280 -3.69 9.74 6.37
CA ARG A 280 -4.32 9.53 7.68
C ARG A 280 -4.37 8.07 8.11
N ARG A 281 -3.96 7.14 7.25
CA ARG A 281 -3.94 5.69 7.50
C ARG A 281 -2.64 5.08 7.02
N PHE A 282 -2.10 4.15 7.83
CA PHE A 282 -0.95 3.34 7.45
C PHE A 282 -1.04 1.99 8.16
N TYR A 283 -1.26 0.91 7.42
CA TYR A 283 -1.61 -0.40 7.96
C TYR A 283 -2.83 -0.32 8.90
N TRP A 284 -2.66 -0.65 10.17
CA TRP A 284 -3.69 -0.64 11.20
C TRP A 284 -3.68 0.62 12.08
N LEU A 285 -2.85 1.61 11.73
CA LEU A 285 -2.77 2.91 12.39
C LEU A 285 -3.60 3.95 11.64
N VAL A 286 -4.40 4.74 12.35
CA VAL A 286 -5.22 5.82 11.78
C VAL A 286 -5.12 7.06 12.66
N VAL A 287 -4.85 8.20 12.05
CA VAL A 287 -4.96 9.51 12.70
C VAL A 287 -6.44 9.90 12.70
N PRO A 288 -7.08 10.11 13.87
CA PRO A 288 -8.50 10.46 13.95
C PRO A 288 -8.84 11.75 13.18
N GLU A 289 -10.07 11.86 12.70
CA GLU A 289 -10.55 13.09 12.05
C GLU A 289 -10.43 14.28 13.02
N GLY A 290 -10.04 15.44 12.51
CA GLY A 290 -9.83 16.65 13.31
C GLY A 290 -8.48 16.71 14.07
N VAL A 291 -7.73 15.62 14.14
CA VAL A 291 -6.38 15.64 14.71
C VAL A 291 -5.39 16.12 13.65
N GLU A 292 -4.65 17.17 13.97
CA GLU A 292 -3.57 17.66 13.11
C GLU A 292 -2.34 16.77 13.21
N VAL A 293 -1.63 16.62 12.09
CA VAL A 293 -0.36 15.90 12.02
C VAL A 293 0.65 16.70 11.20
N ASP A 294 1.87 16.75 11.67
CA ASP A 294 2.95 17.47 10.99
C ASP A 294 3.79 16.54 10.11
N ALA A 295 4.40 17.11 9.08
CA ALA A 295 5.50 16.46 8.39
C ALA A 295 6.62 16.11 9.39
N GLY A 296 7.22 14.94 9.23
CA GLY A 296 8.25 14.43 10.13
C GLY A 296 7.73 13.73 11.38
N GLU A 297 6.40 13.69 11.64
CA GLU A 297 5.83 12.85 12.71
C GLU A 297 6.21 11.39 12.49
N ILE A 298 6.62 10.70 13.55
CA ILE A 298 6.97 9.28 13.50
C ILE A 298 6.11 8.54 14.52
N VAL A 299 5.42 7.50 14.06
CA VAL A 299 4.74 6.52 14.90
C VAL A 299 5.44 5.18 14.74
N ARG A 300 5.88 4.61 15.86
CA ARG A 300 6.36 3.22 15.94
C ARG A 300 5.35 2.41 16.71
N ALA A 301 4.94 1.28 16.16
CA ALA A 301 3.98 0.40 16.79
C ALA A 301 4.45 -1.05 16.69
N THR A 302 4.41 -1.78 17.80
CA THR A 302 4.78 -3.19 17.85
C THR A 302 3.78 -3.97 18.68
N VAL A 303 3.37 -5.14 18.20
CA VAL A 303 2.48 -6.07 18.90
C VAL A 303 3.29 -7.26 19.40
N GLU A 304 3.27 -7.44 20.71
CA GLU A 304 3.91 -8.56 21.42
C GLU A 304 2.85 -9.30 22.25
N GLY A 305 2.43 -10.47 21.77
CA GLY A 305 1.29 -11.19 22.36
C GLY A 305 0.01 -10.33 22.30
N GLN A 306 -0.53 -9.96 23.45
CA GLN A 306 -1.72 -9.11 23.60
C GLN A 306 -1.36 -7.66 23.93
N THR A 307 -0.11 -7.29 23.87
CA THR A 307 0.37 -5.95 24.19
C THR A 307 0.79 -5.20 22.93
N ILE A 308 0.28 -3.98 22.78
CA ILE A 308 0.66 -3.03 21.74
C ILE A 308 1.54 -1.95 22.36
N HIS A 309 2.75 -1.80 21.84
CA HIS A 309 3.69 -0.76 22.23
C HIS A 309 3.66 0.34 21.20
N LEU A 310 3.46 1.58 21.63
CA LEU A 310 3.42 2.77 20.79
C LEU A 310 4.48 3.78 21.22
N GLU A 311 5.15 4.34 20.22
CA GLU A 311 6.00 5.51 20.35
C GLU A 311 5.60 6.53 19.28
N THR A 312 5.40 7.77 19.68
CA THR A 312 5.05 8.88 18.78
C THR A 312 5.98 10.05 19.05
N SER A 313 6.27 10.86 18.04
CA SER A 313 7.05 12.08 18.22
C SER A 313 6.22 13.14 18.94
N LYS A 314 5.07 13.50 18.41
CA LYS A 314 4.19 14.57 18.91
C LYS A 314 2.74 14.13 19.12
N LEU A 315 2.21 13.20 18.30
CA LEU A 315 0.81 12.77 18.37
C LEU A 315 0.41 12.33 19.78
N ARG A 316 -0.81 12.70 20.17
CA ARG A 316 -1.46 12.32 21.43
C ARG A 316 -2.75 11.54 21.21
N ASP A 317 -3.21 11.45 19.97
CA ASP A 317 -4.43 10.78 19.57
C ASP A 317 -4.12 9.84 18.42
N LEU A 318 -4.58 8.60 18.53
CA LEU A 318 -4.41 7.59 17.49
C LEU A 318 -5.55 6.57 17.58
N THR A 319 -6.05 6.15 16.45
CA THR A 319 -6.99 5.03 16.35
C THR A 319 -6.23 3.78 15.89
N LEU A 320 -6.40 2.69 16.61
CA LEU A 320 -5.89 1.37 16.24
C LEU A 320 -7.03 0.56 15.63
N ARG A 321 -6.92 0.18 14.37
CA ARG A 321 -7.80 -0.77 13.72
C ARG A 321 -7.26 -2.17 13.92
N LEU A 322 -8.04 -3.03 14.58
CA LEU A 322 -7.61 -4.34 15.05
C LEU A 322 -8.32 -5.47 14.31
N SER A 323 -7.67 -6.61 14.28
CA SER A 323 -8.18 -7.86 13.70
C SER A 323 -7.61 -9.05 14.45
N ASP A 324 -8.31 -10.18 14.44
CA ASP A 324 -7.80 -11.46 14.94
C ASP A 324 -6.57 -11.98 14.18
N LEU A 325 -6.23 -11.37 13.04
CA LEU A 325 -4.98 -11.61 12.33
C LEU A 325 -3.79 -10.90 13.00
N LEU A 326 -4.04 -9.85 13.77
CA LEU A 326 -3.01 -9.08 14.46
C LEU A 326 -2.78 -9.60 15.89
N LEU A 327 -3.86 -9.81 16.65
CA LEU A 327 -3.86 -10.30 18.03
C LEU A 327 -5.22 -10.97 18.35
N ASP A 328 -5.30 -11.74 19.43
CA ASP A 328 -6.53 -12.45 19.82
C ASP A 328 -7.51 -11.48 20.51
N LEU A 329 -8.61 -11.11 19.84
CA LEU A 329 -9.62 -10.19 20.36
C LEU A 329 -10.56 -10.83 21.41
N ASP A 330 -10.45 -12.15 21.68
CA ASP A 330 -11.15 -12.79 22.78
C ASP A 330 -10.43 -12.56 24.13
N GLN A 331 -9.17 -12.12 24.09
CA GLN A 331 -8.35 -11.79 25.24
C GLN A 331 -8.30 -10.27 25.47
N PRO A 332 -8.05 -9.82 26.71
CA PRO A 332 -7.77 -8.42 26.96
C PRO A 332 -6.56 -7.92 26.17
N VAL A 333 -6.69 -6.72 25.60
CA VAL A 333 -5.61 -5.99 24.90
C VAL A 333 -5.03 -4.98 25.86
N LYS A 334 -3.72 -4.87 25.88
CA LYS A 334 -3.00 -3.84 26.60
C LYS A 334 -2.30 -2.90 25.62
N VAL A 335 -2.41 -1.59 25.82
CA VAL A 335 -1.68 -0.60 25.01
C VAL A 335 -0.80 0.25 25.92
N LEU A 336 0.47 0.34 25.53
CA LEU A 336 1.46 1.18 26.20
C LEU A 336 1.94 2.27 25.24
N VAL A 337 1.99 3.50 25.74
CA VAL A 337 2.64 4.63 25.05
C VAL A 337 3.88 5.01 25.83
N LYS A 338 5.06 4.89 25.21
CA LYS A 338 6.35 5.15 25.86
C LYS A 338 6.47 4.44 27.23
N GLY A 339 6.02 3.18 27.28
CA GLY A 339 6.06 2.33 28.47
C GLY A 339 4.95 2.57 29.51
N LYS A 340 4.08 3.58 29.34
CA LYS A 340 2.93 3.83 30.22
C LYS A 340 1.66 3.19 29.66
N VAL A 341 0.92 2.47 30.49
CA VAL A 341 -0.37 1.89 30.12
C VAL A 341 -1.40 2.99 29.87
N VAL A 342 -1.95 3.04 28.67
CA VAL A 342 -3.01 3.99 28.27
C VAL A 342 -4.35 3.25 28.08
N PHE A 343 -4.31 1.94 27.86
CA PHE A 343 -5.50 1.09 27.76
C PHE A 343 -5.18 -0.32 28.24
N GLU A 344 -6.12 -0.93 28.95
CA GLU A 344 -6.11 -2.36 29.27
C GLU A 344 -7.55 -2.85 29.39
N GLY A 345 -7.98 -3.77 28.52
CA GLY A 345 -9.35 -4.27 28.51
C GLY A 345 -9.72 -5.06 27.27
N LYS A 346 -10.96 -5.51 27.22
CA LYS A 346 -11.51 -6.19 26.04
C LYS A 346 -11.85 -5.17 24.94
N VAL A 347 -11.53 -5.49 23.70
CA VAL A 347 -11.95 -4.73 22.52
C VAL A 347 -13.00 -5.54 21.78
N LYS A 348 -14.18 -4.94 21.55
CA LYS A 348 -15.31 -5.62 20.92
C LYS A 348 -15.17 -5.63 19.41
N ARG A 349 -15.48 -6.77 18.78
CA ARG A 349 -15.64 -6.86 17.33
C ARG A 349 -16.95 -6.20 16.92
N ASP A 350 -16.88 -5.34 15.90
CA ASP A 350 -17.99 -4.60 15.32
C ASP A 350 -17.84 -4.52 13.80
N VAL A 351 -18.81 -5.01 13.04
CA VAL A 351 -18.84 -4.96 11.59
C VAL A 351 -18.89 -3.51 11.04
N ALA A 352 -19.37 -2.57 11.84
CA ALA A 352 -19.37 -1.14 11.44
C ALA A 352 -17.95 -0.61 11.17
N VAL A 353 -16.95 -1.12 11.91
CA VAL A 353 -15.54 -0.79 11.70
C VAL A 353 -15.07 -1.30 10.32
N THR A 354 -15.44 -2.54 9.98
CA THR A 354 -15.16 -3.11 8.64
C THR A 354 -15.80 -2.26 7.54
N ALA A 355 -17.09 -1.93 7.69
CA ALA A 355 -17.81 -1.12 6.72
C ALA A 355 -17.23 0.29 6.58
N SER A 356 -16.78 0.91 7.67
CA SER A 356 -16.09 2.20 7.64
C SER A 356 -14.76 2.10 6.88
N SER A 357 -13.95 1.11 7.18
CA SER A 357 -12.67 0.88 6.50
C SER A 357 -12.84 0.67 4.99
N LEU A 358 -13.89 -0.04 4.57
CA LEU A 358 -14.20 -0.29 3.15
C LEU A 358 -14.66 0.96 2.39
N ARG A 359 -15.31 1.92 3.07
CA ARG A 359 -15.63 3.21 2.45
C ARG A 359 -14.39 4.05 2.14
N GLU A 360 -13.36 3.90 2.95
CA GLU A 360 -12.08 4.60 2.74
C GLU A 360 -11.23 3.91 1.67
N ARG A 361 -11.18 2.57 1.73
CA ARG A 361 -10.29 1.78 0.87
C ARG A 361 -10.85 0.38 0.63
N LEU A 362 -11.05 0.02 -0.63
CA LEU A 362 -11.50 -1.31 -1.04
C LEU A 362 -10.31 -2.30 -1.07
N ASP A 363 -10.03 -2.91 0.08
CA ASP A 363 -8.94 -3.86 0.25
C ASP A 363 -9.39 -5.06 1.09
N PRO A 364 -9.67 -6.23 0.49
CA PRO A 364 -10.20 -7.39 1.20
C PRO A 364 -9.19 -8.06 2.16
N SER A 365 -7.89 -7.74 2.03
CA SER A 365 -6.85 -8.30 2.90
C SER A 365 -6.60 -7.48 4.17
N ALA A 366 -7.11 -6.23 4.24
CA ALA A 366 -6.85 -5.30 5.32
C ALA A 366 -8.15 -4.82 6.00
N LEU A 367 -9.04 -5.77 6.31
CA LEU A 367 -10.35 -5.50 6.92
C LEU A 367 -10.29 -5.62 8.44
N PRO A 368 -10.37 -4.50 9.19
CA PRO A 368 -10.44 -4.52 10.65
C PRO A 368 -11.80 -5.01 11.11
N THR A 369 -11.82 -5.72 12.23
CA THR A 369 -13.04 -6.16 12.92
C THR A 369 -13.28 -5.43 14.23
N ALA A 370 -12.33 -4.64 14.70
CA ALA A 370 -12.44 -3.84 15.91
C ALA A 370 -11.63 -2.54 15.79
N GLU A 371 -11.97 -1.58 16.62
CA GLU A 371 -11.31 -0.28 16.65
C GLU A 371 -11.11 0.18 18.11
N LEU A 372 -9.95 0.77 18.38
CA LEU A 372 -9.63 1.35 19.67
C LEU A 372 -9.15 2.79 19.47
N ILE A 373 -9.93 3.74 19.94
CA ILE A 373 -9.60 5.17 19.90
C ILE A 373 -8.83 5.51 21.17
N LEU A 374 -7.65 6.08 21.02
CA LEU A 374 -6.74 6.41 22.11
C LEU A 374 -6.48 7.92 22.13
N ALA A 375 -6.43 8.47 23.35
CA ALA A 375 -5.92 9.82 23.65
C ALA A 375 -5.09 9.76 24.94
N TRP A 376 -3.88 10.39 25.00
CA TRP A 376 -2.97 10.29 26.14
C TRP A 376 -2.17 11.56 26.41
#